data_552dc21a96bac7656fd588e4b8f66571
#
_entry.id   552dc21a96bac7656fd588e4b8f66571
#
_cell.length_a   1.000
_cell.length_b   1.000
_cell.length_c   1.000
_cell.angle_alpha   90.00
_cell.angle_beta   90.00
_cell.angle_gamma   90.00
#
_symmetry.space_group_name_H-M   'P 1'
#
loop_
_entity.id
_entity.type
_entity.pdbx_description
1 polymer ?
#
loop_
_entity_poly.entity_id
_entity_poly.type
_entity_poly.pdbx_seq_one_letter_code
_entity_poly.pdbx_strand_id
1 'polypeptide(L)'
;FEATKSPIAIRSSSLLEDAHYQPFAGIYSTYMIPYLEDKYQMLQMLACAIKGVYASVFYRDSKAYMTATSNVIDQEKMAVILQQVVGNDYGTRFYPTMSGVLRSLNYYPIGDETAEEGIVSLALGLGKYIVDGGQTLRVCPYHPNQVLQSSEVDKALRETQTQFYALDMQHVGEDFKVDDGFNIQKLRIKDAVEDQSLNFIASTFDPYDQVINDGVYEEGRKLITFASVLQH
;
A
#
# COMPACT_ATOMS: atom_id res chain seq x y z
N PHE A 1 7.93 22.09 5.43
CA PHE A 1 8.26 21.37 6.67
C PHE A 1 7.49 21.84 7.90
N GLU A 2 7.17 23.12 8.04
CA GLU A 2 6.44 23.63 9.20
C GLU A 2 4.94 23.31 9.17
N ALA A 3 4.42 22.92 8.02
CA ALA A 3 2.99 22.70 7.82
C ALA A 3 2.50 21.27 8.14
N THR A 4 3.40 20.28 8.17
CA THR A 4 2.99 18.86 8.34
C THR A 4 3.93 18.12 9.28
N LYS A 5 3.38 17.60 10.37
CA LYS A 5 4.07 16.71 11.31
C LYS A 5 3.86 15.21 10.94
N SER A 6 3.67 14.91 9.68
CA SER A 6 3.43 13.56 9.19
C SER A 6 4.59 13.10 8.31
N PRO A 7 4.79 11.78 8.17
CA PRO A 7 5.73 11.23 7.22
C PRO A 7 5.48 11.71 5.80
N ILE A 8 6.53 11.73 4.98
CA ILE A 8 6.49 12.20 3.59
C ILE A 8 6.91 11.07 2.65
N ALA A 9 6.12 10.83 1.61
CA ALA A 9 6.49 10.01 0.48
C ALA A 9 7.14 10.88 -0.60
N ILE A 10 8.28 10.43 -1.10
CA ILE A 10 9.05 11.03 -2.18
C ILE A 10 8.93 10.09 -3.37
N ARG A 11 8.20 10.52 -4.39
CA ARG A 11 7.80 9.68 -5.52
C ARG A 11 8.31 10.24 -6.83
N SER A 12 8.53 9.35 -7.78
CA SER A 12 8.74 9.71 -9.18
C SER A 12 7.46 10.25 -9.81
N SER A 13 7.62 11.10 -10.80
CA SER A 13 6.62 11.49 -11.78
C SER A 13 7.35 11.72 -13.09
N SER A 14 7.24 10.78 -14.00
CA SER A 14 7.99 10.78 -15.25
C SER A 14 7.07 10.72 -16.46
N LEU A 15 7.58 11.12 -17.62
CA LEU A 15 6.81 11.03 -18.87
C LEU A 15 6.49 9.59 -19.26
N LEU A 16 7.34 8.63 -18.86
CA LEU A 16 7.14 7.22 -19.19
C LEU A 16 6.13 6.54 -18.27
N GLU A 17 5.98 6.99 -17.02
CA GLU A 17 4.99 6.44 -16.09
C GLU A 17 3.55 6.65 -16.58
N ASP A 18 3.29 7.77 -17.26
CA ASP A 18 1.97 8.16 -17.77
C ASP A 18 1.77 7.82 -19.24
N ALA A 19 2.64 7.00 -19.83
CA ALA A 19 2.55 6.64 -21.25
C ALA A 19 1.31 5.78 -21.52
N HIS A 20 0.46 6.21 -22.48
CA HIS A 20 -0.80 5.55 -22.82
C HIS A 20 -0.65 4.10 -23.34
N TYR A 21 0.47 3.78 -23.98
CA TYR A 21 0.66 2.48 -24.64
C TYR A 21 1.42 1.45 -23.81
N GLN A 22 2.28 1.90 -22.93
CA GLN A 22 3.11 1.04 -22.08
C GLN A 22 3.34 1.74 -20.72
N PRO A 23 2.40 1.62 -19.77
CA PRO A 23 2.55 2.27 -18.48
C PRO A 23 3.75 1.70 -17.71
N PHE A 24 4.55 2.60 -17.16
CA PHE A 24 5.84 2.32 -16.52
C PHE A 24 5.71 2.33 -14.98
N ALA A 25 4.56 1.99 -14.45
CA ALA A 25 4.30 2.08 -13.01
C ALA A 25 5.20 1.13 -12.19
N GLY A 26 5.81 1.66 -11.14
CA GLY A 26 6.53 0.87 -10.14
C GLY A 26 7.98 0.51 -10.47
N ILE A 27 8.57 1.09 -11.53
CA ILE A 27 9.97 0.84 -11.91
C ILE A 27 10.92 1.82 -11.24
N TYR A 28 10.46 3.05 -11.01
CA TYR A 28 11.24 4.05 -10.28
C TYR A 28 11.01 3.96 -8.79
N SER A 29 12.03 4.34 -8.02
CA SER A 29 12.00 4.24 -6.57
C SER A 29 11.04 5.24 -5.93
N THR A 30 10.37 4.78 -4.88
CA THR A 30 9.58 5.60 -3.96
C THR A 30 10.15 5.46 -2.57
N TYR A 31 10.49 6.57 -1.93
CA TYR A 31 10.98 6.58 -0.55
C TYR A 31 9.93 7.17 0.37
N MET A 32 9.80 6.60 1.56
CA MET A 32 8.98 7.16 2.63
C MET A 32 9.87 7.49 3.81
N ILE A 33 9.87 8.75 4.24
CA ILE A 33 10.66 9.22 5.37
C ILE A 33 9.76 9.60 6.54
N PRO A 34 10.10 9.24 7.78
CA PRO A 34 9.38 9.65 8.96
C PRO A 34 9.52 11.16 9.17
N TYR A 35 8.63 11.75 9.96
CA TYR A 35 8.81 13.11 10.42
C TYR A 35 9.91 13.15 11.49
N LEU A 36 10.86 14.07 11.36
CA LEU A 36 11.93 14.35 12.32
C LEU A 36 11.77 15.75 12.88
N GLU A 37 11.94 15.91 14.19
CA GLU A 37 11.96 17.23 14.83
C GLU A 37 13.20 18.03 14.45
N ASP A 38 14.35 17.34 14.24
CA ASP A 38 15.57 17.98 13.76
C ASP A 38 15.43 18.32 12.27
N LYS A 39 15.32 19.63 12.00
CA LYS A 39 15.17 20.18 10.64
C LYS A 39 16.37 19.86 9.73
N TYR A 40 17.56 19.76 10.28
CA TYR A 40 18.76 19.47 9.48
C TYR A 40 18.79 18.00 9.05
N GLN A 41 18.50 17.08 9.97
CA GLN A 41 18.39 15.66 9.64
C GLN A 41 17.26 15.42 8.65
N MET A 42 16.11 16.06 8.86
CA MET A 42 14.96 15.97 7.93
C MET A 42 15.31 16.45 6.54
N LEU A 43 16.00 17.61 6.43
CA LEU A 43 16.45 18.14 5.14
C LEU A 43 17.48 17.24 4.47
N GLN A 44 18.41 16.69 5.23
CA GLN A 44 19.42 15.76 4.71
C GLN A 44 18.75 14.48 4.16
N MET A 45 17.85 13.89 4.92
CA MET A 45 17.13 12.67 4.52
C MET A 45 16.26 12.94 3.27
N LEU A 46 15.55 14.07 3.23
CA LEU A 46 14.78 14.49 2.07
C LEU A 46 15.66 14.67 0.83
N ALA A 47 16.80 15.34 0.97
CA ALA A 47 17.74 15.55 -0.14
C ALA A 47 18.30 14.22 -0.67
N CYS A 48 18.61 13.27 0.23
CA CYS A 48 19.04 11.93 -0.16
C CYS A 48 17.92 11.16 -0.89
N ALA A 49 16.68 11.22 -0.39
CA ALA A 49 15.54 10.56 -1.02
C ALA A 49 15.26 11.14 -2.42
N ILE A 50 15.28 12.46 -2.59
CA ILE A 50 15.10 13.11 -3.90
C ILE A 50 16.21 12.65 -4.87
N LYS A 51 17.48 12.65 -4.43
CA LYS A 51 18.58 12.14 -5.24
C LYS A 51 18.40 10.66 -5.60
N GLY A 52 17.91 9.85 -4.67
CA GLY A 52 17.57 8.44 -4.88
C GLY A 52 16.52 8.25 -5.98
N VAL A 53 15.45 9.06 -5.98
CA VAL A 53 14.43 9.02 -7.04
C VAL A 53 15.05 9.36 -8.40
N TYR A 54 15.84 10.43 -8.51
CA TYR A 54 16.53 10.75 -9.77
C TYR A 54 17.51 9.66 -10.20
N ALA A 55 18.25 9.07 -9.25
CA ALA A 55 19.20 7.99 -9.54
C ALA A 55 18.51 6.72 -10.03
N SER A 56 17.25 6.48 -9.62
CA SER A 56 16.50 5.27 -9.99
C SER A 56 16.26 5.15 -11.50
N VAL A 57 16.30 6.24 -12.25
CA VAL A 57 16.26 6.22 -13.72
C VAL A 57 17.40 5.36 -14.30
N PHE A 58 18.54 5.32 -13.61
CA PHE A 58 19.75 4.63 -14.05
C PHE A 58 19.94 3.24 -13.45
N TYR A 59 18.99 2.77 -12.64
CA TYR A 59 19.07 1.44 -12.06
C TYR A 59 18.90 0.34 -13.11
N ARG A 60 19.33 -0.87 -12.74
CA ARG A 60 19.34 -2.02 -13.66
C ARG A 60 17.96 -2.31 -14.25
N ASP A 61 16.92 -2.29 -13.40
CA ASP A 61 15.56 -2.63 -13.83
C ASP A 61 14.97 -1.55 -14.74
N SER A 62 15.22 -0.28 -14.44
CA SER A 62 14.84 0.84 -15.30
C SER A 62 15.50 0.75 -16.68
N LYS A 63 16.82 0.48 -16.71
CA LYS A 63 17.57 0.30 -17.95
C LYS A 63 17.10 -0.92 -18.75
N ALA A 64 16.87 -2.05 -18.06
CA ALA A 64 16.40 -3.27 -18.71
C ALA A 64 15.04 -3.05 -19.39
N TYR A 65 14.12 -2.35 -18.70
CA TYR A 65 12.82 -2.03 -19.27
C TYR A 65 12.93 -1.06 -20.45
N MET A 66 13.71 0.00 -20.34
CA MET A 66 13.94 0.93 -21.46
C MET A 66 14.56 0.25 -22.68
N THR A 67 15.41 -0.75 -22.46
CA THR A 67 15.99 -1.53 -23.56
C THR A 67 14.96 -2.47 -24.20
N ALA A 68 14.05 -3.01 -23.40
CA ALA A 68 12.98 -3.90 -23.89
C ALA A 68 11.84 -3.14 -24.60
N THR A 69 11.66 -1.87 -24.26
CA THR A 69 10.71 -0.97 -24.87
C THR A 69 11.50 0.04 -25.71
N SER A 70 11.18 0.37 -26.89
CA SER A 70 11.92 1.32 -27.75
C SER A 70 12.12 2.75 -27.18
N ASN A 71 12.07 2.89 -25.85
CA ASN A 71 12.25 4.13 -25.13
C ASN A 71 13.74 4.45 -24.94
N VAL A 72 14.10 5.71 -25.05
CA VAL A 72 15.48 6.19 -24.92
C VAL A 72 15.63 6.95 -23.60
N ILE A 73 16.62 6.56 -22.80
CA ILE A 73 16.88 7.14 -21.46
C ILE A 73 17.07 8.66 -21.51
N ASP A 74 17.65 9.18 -22.60
CA ASP A 74 17.89 10.62 -22.80
C ASP A 74 16.61 11.44 -23.01
N GLN A 75 15.50 10.78 -23.32
CA GLN A 75 14.18 11.40 -23.48
C GLN A 75 13.36 11.39 -22.18
N GLU A 76 13.81 10.64 -21.19
CA GLU A 76 13.13 10.59 -19.89
C GLU A 76 13.28 11.94 -19.16
N LYS A 77 12.15 12.44 -18.67
CA LYS A 77 12.10 13.65 -17.84
C LYS A 77 11.42 13.31 -16.52
N MET A 78 12.21 13.32 -15.47
CA MET A 78 11.78 12.99 -14.11
C MET A 78 11.45 14.26 -13.34
N ALA A 79 10.24 14.34 -12.81
CA ALA A 79 9.88 15.21 -11.69
C ALA A 79 9.76 14.40 -10.41
N VAL A 80 9.77 15.07 -9.27
CA VAL A 80 9.63 14.45 -7.95
C VAL A 80 8.41 15.03 -7.25
N ILE A 81 7.52 14.16 -6.79
CA ILE A 81 6.35 14.52 -6.00
C ILE A 81 6.69 14.31 -4.52
N LEU A 82 6.46 15.33 -3.70
CA LEU A 82 6.48 15.24 -2.25
C LEU A 82 5.04 15.17 -1.76
N GLN A 83 4.67 14.06 -1.15
CA GLN A 83 3.31 13.79 -0.72
C GLN A 83 3.29 13.40 0.76
N GLN A 84 2.40 14.02 1.53
CA GLN A 84 2.16 13.60 2.91
C GLN A 84 1.59 12.16 2.92
N VAL A 85 2.14 11.30 3.75
CA VAL A 85 1.59 9.96 3.98
C VAL A 85 0.39 10.08 4.91
N VAL A 86 -0.74 9.56 4.48
CA VAL A 86 -1.95 9.47 5.31
C VAL A 86 -1.89 8.21 6.16
N GLY A 87 -2.21 8.32 7.43
CA GLY A 87 -2.20 7.19 8.37
C GLY A 87 -2.31 7.64 9.81
N ASN A 88 -2.14 6.69 10.72
CA ASN A 88 -2.15 6.91 12.15
C ASN A 88 -0.78 6.53 12.74
N ASP A 89 -0.40 7.25 13.77
CA ASP A 89 0.81 6.98 14.56
C ASP A 89 0.45 5.99 15.68
N TYR A 90 1.16 4.85 15.69
CA TYR A 90 1.07 3.81 16.72
C TYR A 90 2.37 3.75 17.55
N GLY A 91 3.09 4.87 17.67
CA GLY A 91 4.31 5.03 18.43
C GLY A 91 5.55 4.55 17.69
N THR A 92 5.67 3.26 17.47
CA THR A 92 6.85 2.67 16.78
C THR A 92 6.66 2.52 15.28
N ARG A 93 5.44 2.71 14.80
CA ARG A 93 5.04 2.46 13.40
C ARG A 93 3.91 3.40 12.98
N PHE A 94 3.89 3.73 11.70
CA PHE A 94 2.88 4.61 11.11
C PHE A 94 2.28 3.94 9.87
N TYR A 95 0.95 3.84 9.81
CA TYR A 95 0.25 3.26 8.66
C TYR A 95 -1.23 3.66 8.63
N PRO A 96 -1.87 3.66 7.44
CA PRO A 96 -3.31 3.85 7.31
C PRO A 96 -4.07 2.58 7.68
N THR A 97 -5.27 2.72 8.23
CA THR A 97 -6.19 1.61 8.48
C THR A 97 -6.59 0.91 7.19
N MET A 98 -6.67 1.66 6.09
CA MET A 98 -7.06 1.14 4.77
C MET A 98 -6.29 1.85 3.67
N SER A 99 -5.84 1.07 2.69
CA SER A 99 -5.34 1.54 1.40
C SER A 99 -6.07 0.84 0.27
N GLY A 100 -6.18 1.50 -0.88
CA GLY A 100 -6.86 0.93 -2.03
C GLY A 100 -6.21 1.31 -3.35
N VAL A 101 -6.33 0.42 -4.34
CA VAL A 101 -6.00 0.69 -5.74
C VAL A 101 -7.24 0.44 -6.58
N LEU A 102 -7.68 1.49 -7.29
CA LEU A 102 -8.78 1.43 -8.23
C LEU A 102 -8.25 1.16 -9.64
N ARG A 103 -8.98 0.32 -10.37
CA ARG A 103 -8.82 0.15 -11.81
C ARG A 103 -10.15 0.38 -12.49
N SER A 104 -10.18 1.14 -13.56
CA SER A 104 -11.39 1.45 -14.33
C SER A 104 -11.93 0.25 -15.11
N LEU A 105 -11.15 -0.83 -15.24
CA LEU A 105 -11.54 -2.03 -15.94
C LEU A 105 -11.41 -3.26 -15.00
N ASN A 106 -12.50 -4.00 -14.85
CA ASN A 106 -12.54 -5.29 -14.19
C ASN A 106 -12.36 -6.40 -15.23
N TYR A 107 -11.18 -7.02 -15.28
CA TYR A 107 -10.89 -8.11 -16.22
C TYR A 107 -11.56 -9.44 -15.87
N TYR A 108 -12.07 -9.57 -14.65
CA TYR A 108 -12.67 -10.82 -14.15
C TYR A 108 -13.94 -10.49 -13.36
N PRO A 109 -15.00 -9.99 -14.04
CA PRO A 109 -16.28 -9.71 -13.39
C PRO A 109 -16.93 -11.00 -12.87
N ILE A 110 -17.63 -10.92 -11.75
CA ILE A 110 -18.34 -12.03 -11.12
C ILE A 110 -19.83 -11.70 -10.97
N GLY A 111 -20.68 -12.71 -11.06
CA GLY A 111 -22.14 -12.52 -10.93
C GLY A 111 -22.68 -11.50 -11.92
N ASP A 112 -23.27 -10.43 -11.40
CA ASP A 112 -23.90 -9.36 -12.18
C ASP A 112 -22.94 -8.19 -12.50
N GLU A 113 -21.66 -8.30 -12.14
CA GLU A 113 -20.65 -7.28 -12.44
C GLU A 113 -20.38 -7.16 -13.93
N THR A 114 -20.04 -5.95 -14.38
CA THR A 114 -19.54 -5.70 -15.73
C THR A 114 -18.08 -5.24 -15.73
N ALA A 115 -17.40 -5.37 -16.85
CA ALA A 115 -15.99 -4.98 -16.96
C ALA A 115 -15.78 -3.48 -16.73
N GLU A 116 -16.73 -2.65 -17.17
CA GLU A 116 -16.66 -1.19 -17.15
C GLU A 116 -16.89 -0.59 -15.77
N GLU A 117 -17.43 -1.37 -14.83
CA GLU A 117 -17.66 -0.93 -13.44
C GLU A 117 -16.35 -0.83 -12.63
N GLY A 118 -15.28 -1.39 -13.18
CA GLY A 118 -13.97 -1.35 -12.53
C GLY A 118 -13.85 -2.29 -11.33
N ILE A 119 -12.72 -2.19 -10.65
CA ILE A 119 -12.40 -3.03 -9.48
C ILE A 119 -11.54 -2.26 -8.50
N VAL A 120 -11.75 -2.49 -7.20
CA VAL A 120 -10.92 -1.97 -6.11
C VAL A 120 -10.22 -3.12 -5.43
N SER A 121 -8.91 -2.96 -5.20
CA SER A 121 -8.13 -3.82 -4.32
C SER A 121 -7.91 -3.10 -3.01
N LEU A 122 -8.41 -3.64 -1.90
CA LEU A 122 -8.31 -3.06 -0.55
C LEU A 122 -7.33 -3.87 0.30
N ALA A 123 -6.55 -3.16 1.14
CA ALA A 123 -5.66 -3.76 2.12
C ALA A 123 -5.47 -2.87 3.34
N LEU A 124 -5.15 -3.48 4.48
CA LEU A 124 -4.61 -2.81 5.67
C LEU A 124 -3.18 -2.37 5.39
N GLY A 125 -2.79 -1.20 5.91
CA GLY A 125 -1.43 -0.68 5.86
C GLY A 125 -1.12 0.14 4.62
N LEU A 126 0.16 0.38 4.36
CA LEU A 126 0.62 1.21 3.25
C LEU A 126 0.26 0.61 1.89
N GLY A 127 -0.19 1.46 0.96
CA GLY A 127 -0.60 1.06 -0.39
C GLY A 127 0.49 0.36 -1.20
N LYS A 128 1.77 0.54 -0.85
CA LYS A 128 2.88 -0.22 -1.44
C LYS A 128 2.68 -1.74 -1.32
N TYR A 129 2.04 -2.22 -0.25
CA TYR A 129 1.72 -3.64 -0.09
C TYR A 129 0.85 -4.19 -1.24
N ILE A 130 -0.10 -3.38 -1.73
CA ILE A 130 -0.97 -3.74 -2.87
C ILE A 130 -0.17 -3.77 -4.17
N VAL A 131 0.67 -2.76 -4.38
CA VAL A 131 1.50 -2.61 -5.59
C VAL A 131 2.53 -3.74 -5.70
N ASP A 132 3.10 -4.18 -4.58
CA ASP A 132 4.05 -5.29 -4.50
C ASP A 132 3.37 -6.68 -4.62
N GLY A 133 2.06 -6.73 -4.89
CA GLY A 133 1.32 -7.98 -5.10
C GLY A 133 0.91 -8.71 -3.82
N GLY A 134 0.78 -7.99 -2.72
CA GLY A 134 0.24 -8.53 -1.46
C GLY A 134 -1.21 -9.02 -1.58
N GLN A 135 -1.63 -9.82 -0.61
CA GLN A 135 -3.02 -10.29 -0.53
C GLN A 135 -3.97 -9.11 -0.26
N THR A 136 -4.95 -8.93 -1.13
CA THR A 136 -5.92 -7.82 -1.06
C THR A 136 -7.34 -8.35 -1.16
N LEU A 137 -8.29 -7.65 -0.57
CA LEU A 137 -9.70 -7.87 -0.85
C LEU A 137 -10.05 -7.19 -2.18
N ARG A 138 -10.68 -7.93 -3.11
CA ARG A 138 -11.13 -7.41 -4.39
C ARG A 138 -12.63 -7.16 -4.35
N VAL A 139 -13.04 -5.95 -4.69
CA VAL A 139 -14.44 -5.52 -4.62
C VAL A 139 -14.78 -4.69 -5.87
N CYS A 140 -15.91 -5.02 -6.50
CA CYS A 140 -16.53 -4.12 -7.47
C CYS A 140 -17.27 -3.00 -6.71
N PRO A 141 -16.98 -1.70 -6.98
CA PRO A 141 -17.63 -0.60 -6.24
C PRO A 141 -19.14 -0.55 -6.37
N TYR A 142 -19.70 -1.06 -7.48
CA TYR A 142 -21.14 -1.11 -7.74
C TYR A 142 -21.81 -2.31 -7.08
N HIS A 143 -21.03 -3.34 -6.69
CA HIS A 143 -21.50 -4.57 -6.06
C HIS A 143 -20.72 -4.90 -4.78
N PRO A 144 -20.71 -4.00 -3.77
CA PRO A 144 -19.85 -4.14 -2.58
C PRO A 144 -20.14 -5.39 -1.74
N ASN A 145 -21.35 -5.95 -1.87
CA ASN A 145 -21.75 -7.18 -1.17
C ASN A 145 -21.33 -8.46 -1.90
N GLN A 146 -20.87 -8.37 -3.15
CA GLN A 146 -20.42 -9.53 -3.94
C GLN A 146 -18.90 -9.71 -3.83
N VAL A 147 -18.44 -10.17 -2.67
CA VAL A 147 -17.01 -10.40 -2.40
C VAL A 147 -16.71 -11.88 -2.55
N LEU A 148 -16.05 -12.26 -3.64
CA LEU A 148 -15.72 -13.67 -3.94
C LEU A 148 -14.88 -14.33 -2.84
N GLN A 149 -13.99 -13.59 -2.20
CA GLN A 149 -13.12 -14.09 -1.13
C GLN A 149 -13.89 -14.39 0.16
N SER A 150 -15.07 -13.79 0.35
CA SER A 150 -15.91 -14.01 1.52
C SER A 150 -17.10 -14.95 1.24
N SER A 151 -17.19 -15.56 0.06
CA SER A 151 -18.30 -16.42 -0.34
C SER A 151 -18.39 -17.72 0.48
N GLU A 152 -17.27 -18.21 0.99
CA GLU A 152 -17.16 -19.41 1.82
C GLU A 152 -16.15 -19.18 2.94
N VAL A 153 -16.40 -19.77 4.11
CA VAL A 153 -15.55 -19.62 5.31
C VAL A 153 -14.11 -20.08 5.03
N ASP A 154 -13.94 -21.26 4.42
CA ASP A 154 -12.63 -21.82 4.10
C ASP A 154 -11.85 -20.93 3.12
N LYS A 155 -12.54 -20.33 2.18
CA LYS A 155 -11.95 -19.42 1.21
C LYS A 155 -11.51 -18.12 1.89
N ALA A 156 -12.37 -17.53 2.72
CA ALA A 156 -12.04 -16.35 3.49
C ALA A 156 -10.83 -16.56 4.39
N LEU A 157 -10.73 -17.73 5.05
CA LEU A 157 -9.59 -18.09 5.89
C LEU A 157 -8.27 -18.22 5.13
N ARG A 158 -8.29 -18.68 3.88
CA ARG A 158 -7.10 -18.85 3.04
C ARG A 158 -6.68 -17.55 2.35
N GLU A 159 -7.63 -16.76 1.89
CA GLU A 159 -7.39 -15.60 1.02
C GLU A 159 -7.34 -14.26 1.78
N THR A 160 -7.63 -14.26 3.09
CA THR A 160 -7.50 -13.04 3.91
C THR A 160 -6.08 -12.54 3.97
N GLN A 161 -5.93 -11.24 4.05
CA GLN A 161 -4.63 -10.60 4.27
C GLN A 161 -3.99 -11.10 5.58
N THR A 162 -2.72 -11.49 5.53
CA THR A 162 -1.97 -12.01 6.68
C THR A 162 -0.84 -11.08 7.13
N GLN A 163 -0.40 -10.19 6.26
CA GLN A 163 0.70 -9.26 6.48
C GLN A 163 0.33 -7.88 5.92
N PHE A 164 1.00 -6.84 6.39
CA PHE A 164 0.86 -5.48 5.87
C PHE A 164 2.17 -4.71 5.98
N TYR A 165 2.25 -3.56 5.33
CA TYR A 165 3.38 -2.65 5.44
C TYR A 165 3.04 -1.46 6.31
N ALA A 166 4.00 -1.10 7.16
CA ALA A 166 3.99 0.11 7.98
C ALA A 166 5.32 0.85 7.83
N LEU A 167 5.31 2.15 8.05
CA LEU A 167 6.54 2.93 8.17
C LEU A 167 7.14 2.72 9.56
N ASP A 168 8.44 2.46 9.61
CA ASP A 168 9.20 2.37 10.85
C ASP A 168 9.43 3.78 11.43
N MET A 169 9.01 3.97 12.67
CA MET A 169 9.16 5.22 13.41
C MET A 169 10.23 5.13 14.49
N GLN A 170 10.85 3.95 14.71
CA GLN A 170 11.86 3.75 15.75
C GLN A 170 13.27 4.10 15.29
N HIS A 171 13.63 3.75 14.05
CA HIS A 171 14.97 3.96 13.50
C HIS A 171 15.12 5.34 12.85
N VAL A 172 14.47 6.30 13.46
CA VAL A 172 14.47 7.71 13.06
C VAL A 172 15.85 8.29 13.30
N GLY A 173 16.59 8.56 12.22
CA GLY A 173 17.93 9.16 12.29
C GLY A 173 19.07 8.21 11.91
N GLU A 174 18.77 6.96 11.53
CA GLU A 174 19.78 6.12 10.86
C GLU A 174 20.11 6.66 9.47
N ASP A 175 21.29 6.32 8.97
CA ASP A 175 21.76 6.75 7.65
C ASP A 175 20.77 6.30 6.56
N PHE A 176 20.37 7.23 5.70
CA PHE A 176 19.52 6.95 4.56
C PHE A 176 20.10 5.86 3.66
N LYS A 177 19.35 4.80 3.41
CA LYS A 177 19.71 3.73 2.48
C LYS A 177 18.95 3.91 1.17
N VAL A 178 19.66 3.73 0.06
CA VAL A 178 19.09 3.75 -1.30
C VAL A 178 18.43 2.41 -1.57
N ASP A 179 17.30 2.18 -0.91
CA ASP A 179 16.49 0.95 -0.99
C ASP A 179 15.02 1.32 -0.87
N ASP A 180 14.17 0.83 -1.75
CA ASP A 180 12.71 1.04 -1.74
C ASP A 180 12.03 0.51 -0.48
N GLY A 181 12.68 -0.42 0.22
CA GLY A 181 12.27 -0.92 1.53
C GLY A 181 12.74 -0.07 2.71
N PHE A 182 13.53 0.99 2.47
CA PHE A 182 14.00 1.86 3.54
C PHE A 182 12.86 2.39 4.39
N ASN A 183 12.96 2.21 5.70
CA ASN A 183 11.95 2.53 6.70
C ASN A 183 10.59 1.81 6.55
N ILE A 184 10.49 0.74 5.76
CA ILE A 184 9.27 -0.05 5.65
C ILE A 184 9.42 -1.34 6.43
N GLN A 185 8.51 -1.54 7.38
CA GLN A 185 8.38 -2.78 8.13
C GLN A 185 7.29 -3.66 7.51
N LYS A 186 7.57 -4.95 7.38
CA LYS A 186 6.58 -5.96 7.02
C LYS A 186 6.07 -6.63 8.30
N LEU A 187 4.83 -6.36 8.65
CA LEU A 187 4.17 -6.74 9.89
C LEU A 187 3.10 -7.81 9.66
N ARG A 188 2.69 -8.49 10.72
CA ARG A 188 1.59 -9.47 10.71
C ARG A 188 0.31 -8.84 11.26
N ILE A 189 -0.83 -9.43 10.96
CA ILE A 189 -2.14 -8.94 11.46
C ILE A 189 -2.20 -8.89 13.00
N LYS A 190 -1.47 -9.75 13.71
CA LYS A 190 -1.36 -9.69 15.17
C LYS A 190 -0.81 -8.35 15.68
N ASP A 191 0.13 -7.73 14.93
CA ASP A 191 0.71 -6.44 15.30
C ASP A 191 -0.36 -5.33 15.19
N ALA A 192 -1.25 -5.43 14.20
CA ALA A 192 -2.39 -4.52 14.06
C ALA A 192 -3.48 -4.75 15.11
N VAL A 193 -3.61 -5.97 15.66
CA VAL A 193 -4.46 -6.24 16.84
C VAL A 193 -3.93 -5.50 18.07
N GLU A 194 -2.61 -5.56 18.30
CA GLU A 194 -1.95 -4.83 19.40
C GLU A 194 -2.16 -3.32 19.29
N ASP A 195 -2.12 -2.78 18.06
CA ASP A 195 -2.38 -1.37 17.77
C ASP A 195 -3.86 -0.98 17.83
N GLN A 196 -4.77 -1.93 18.01
CA GLN A 196 -6.22 -1.73 17.99
C GLN A 196 -6.74 -1.06 16.69
N SER A 197 -6.03 -1.28 15.57
CA SER A 197 -6.31 -0.63 14.29
C SER A 197 -7.36 -1.36 13.44
N LEU A 198 -7.86 -2.52 13.88
CA LEU A 198 -8.71 -3.42 13.10
C LEU A 198 -10.20 -3.18 13.23
N ASN A 199 -10.67 -2.32 14.14
CA ASN A 199 -12.07 -2.23 14.57
C ASN A 199 -13.10 -2.06 13.43
N PHE A 200 -12.71 -1.39 12.32
CA PHE A 200 -13.61 -1.11 11.20
C PHE A 200 -13.38 -2.00 9.97
N ILE A 201 -12.32 -2.81 9.98
CA ILE A 201 -11.90 -3.52 8.77
C ILE A 201 -11.79 -5.04 8.95
N ALA A 202 -11.93 -5.53 10.18
CA ALA A 202 -11.80 -6.95 10.46
C ALA A 202 -13.09 -7.58 10.96
N SER A 203 -13.21 -8.87 10.63
CA SER A 203 -14.16 -9.81 11.22
C SER A 203 -13.39 -10.86 12.02
N THR A 204 -14.07 -11.57 12.91
CA THR A 204 -13.48 -12.63 13.72
C THR A 204 -14.11 -13.99 13.36
N PHE A 205 -13.25 -14.95 13.04
CA PHE A 205 -13.67 -16.34 12.84
C PHE A 205 -13.77 -17.06 14.18
N ASP A 206 -14.96 -17.62 14.44
CA ASP A 206 -15.23 -18.50 15.57
C ASP A 206 -14.96 -19.96 15.16
N PRO A 207 -13.95 -20.64 15.77
CA PRO A 207 -13.62 -22.01 15.41
C PRO A 207 -14.64 -23.05 15.94
N TYR A 208 -15.47 -22.70 16.95
CA TYR A 208 -16.46 -23.61 17.50
C TYR A 208 -17.69 -23.70 16.62
N ASP A 209 -18.24 -22.54 16.25
CA ASP A 209 -19.42 -22.45 15.41
C ASP A 209 -19.09 -22.44 13.90
N GLN A 210 -17.79 -22.33 13.55
CA GLN A 210 -17.29 -22.24 12.18
C GLN A 210 -17.92 -21.10 11.36
N VAL A 211 -18.16 -19.96 12.02
CA VAL A 211 -18.73 -18.76 11.41
C VAL A 211 -17.77 -17.58 11.49
N ILE A 212 -17.94 -16.64 10.56
CA ILE A 212 -17.23 -15.37 10.59
C ILE A 212 -18.23 -14.31 11.08
N ASN A 213 -17.91 -13.71 12.21
CA ASN A 213 -18.68 -12.64 12.83
C ASN A 213 -18.04 -11.29 12.54
N ASP A 214 -18.82 -10.31 12.13
CA ASP A 214 -18.32 -8.96 11.90
C ASP A 214 -17.88 -8.32 13.21
N GLY A 215 -16.71 -7.68 13.16
CA GLY A 215 -16.09 -7.04 14.30
C GLY A 215 -14.90 -7.80 14.89
N VAL A 216 -14.22 -7.16 15.84
CA VAL A 216 -13.03 -7.66 16.51
C VAL A 216 -13.41 -8.12 17.91
N TYR A 217 -13.45 -9.43 18.13
CA TYR A 217 -13.70 -10.06 19.44
C TYR A 217 -12.38 -10.55 20.04
N GLU A 218 -12.32 -10.80 21.36
CA GLU A 218 -11.10 -11.24 22.02
C GLU A 218 -10.62 -12.59 21.49
N GLU A 219 -11.52 -13.55 21.42
CA GLU A 219 -11.22 -14.90 20.94
C GLU A 219 -11.44 -15.02 19.42
N GLY A 220 -10.74 -15.97 18.79
CA GLY A 220 -10.87 -16.28 17.36
C GLY A 220 -9.85 -15.56 16.47
N ARG A 221 -9.74 -16.07 15.25
CA ARG A 221 -8.81 -15.55 14.23
C ARG A 221 -9.37 -14.30 13.57
N LYS A 222 -8.56 -13.24 13.47
CA LYS A 222 -8.93 -11.99 12.78
C LYS A 222 -8.71 -12.13 11.28
N LEU A 223 -9.72 -11.73 10.51
CA LEU A 223 -9.71 -11.68 9.06
C LEU A 223 -9.93 -10.25 8.59
N ILE A 224 -9.22 -9.82 7.58
CA ILE A 224 -9.41 -8.50 6.95
C ILE A 224 -10.50 -8.63 5.89
N THR A 225 -11.71 -8.21 6.23
CA THR A 225 -12.90 -8.37 5.41
C THR A 225 -13.47 -7.06 4.89
N PHE A 226 -13.14 -5.95 5.54
CA PHE A 226 -13.75 -4.64 5.30
C PHE A 226 -15.28 -4.64 5.36
N ALA A 227 -15.90 -5.64 6.01
CA ALA A 227 -17.35 -5.83 6.03
C ALA A 227 -18.08 -4.57 6.51
N SER A 228 -17.63 -3.96 7.62
CA SER A 228 -18.25 -2.73 8.16
C SER A 228 -18.14 -1.51 7.22
N VAL A 229 -17.19 -1.51 6.28
CA VAL A 229 -17.04 -0.44 5.29
C VAL A 229 -17.89 -0.69 4.06
N LEU A 230 -18.04 -1.94 3.66
CA LEU A 230 -18.72 -2.34 2.41
C LEU A 230 -20.23 -2.47 2.56
N GLN A 231 -20.73 -2.65 3.79
CA GLN A 231 -22.17 -2.84 4.07
C GLN A 231 -22.94 -1.51 4.30
N HIS A 232 -22.24 -0.38 4.33
CA HIS A 232 -22.80 0.95 4.52
C HIS A 232 -22.56 1.84 3.30
#